data_f99d1ce11693d21cb0e4903545e476ae
#
_entry.id   f99d1ce11693d21cb0e4903545e476ae
#
_cell.length_a   1.000
_cell.length_b   1.000
_cell.length_c   1.000
_cell.angle_alpha   90.00
_cell.angle_beta   90.00
_cell.angle_gamma   90.00
#
_symmetry.space_group_name_H-M   'P 1'
#
loop_
_entity.id
_entity.type
_entity.pdbx_description
1 polymer ?
#
loop_
_entity_poly.entity_id
_entity_poly.type
_entity_poly.pdbx_seq_one_letter_code
_entity_poly.pdbx_strand_id
1 'polypeptide(L)'
;MSSFVYDFAEGSKDQKDLLGGKGANLAEMTNMGLPVPPGFTITTEACRAYLQRGTEPQGLSQEVTEHLQSLESAMGRSLGQADHPLLVAVRSGAKFSMPGMMETVLNIGLNDESVRGLADQGGERFAQDSYRRLIQMFGGTVLGIEGEHFSSALDGLKDERGVTNDVDLTAEDLAGLVETYKSIVREHAGRDFPQDPREQLDLAIRSVFDSWNTDRARLYRRQERIPEDLGTAVNVQAMVFGNGGDDSGSGVAFTRDPASGAQGVYGDYLQNAQGEDVVAGIRNTVSLADLERIDKTSYDELLAIMEKLEKHYLDMCDIEFTIEHGKLYMLQTRVGKRTPEAAFRISAHMRDEGLINSYDILRRVTGEQLAQLMFPRFDSTSERTLLGTGMNASPGAAVGKVVFDSDTAAEWAERGESVILVRKETTPEDLRGMVAATGILTSRGGKTSHAAVVARGMGRTCV
;
A
#
# COMPACT_ATOMS: atom_id res chain seq x y z
N MET A 1 -17.48 -27.92 6.81
CA MET A 1 -17.65 -26.46 6.86
C MET A 1 -16.50 -25.92 6.06
N SER A 2 -16.67 -24.87 5.26
CA SER A 2 -15.54 -24.20 4.62
C SER A 2 -14.68 -23.56 5.71
N SER A 3 -13.37 -23.66 5.61
CA SER A 3 -12.44 -22.98 6.52
C SER A 3 -12.51 -21.48 6.31
N PHE A 4 -12.37 -20.70 7.38
CA PHE A 4 -12.29 -19.24 7.31
C PHE A 4 -10.85 -18.74 7.13
N VAL A 5 -9.84 -19.57 7.38
CA VAL A 5 -8.43 -19.20 7.34
C VAL A 5 -7.64 -20.18 6.47
N TYR A 6 -6.70 -19.67 5.70
CA TYR A 6 -5.82 -20.42 4.81
C TYR A 6 -4.39 -19.92 4.92
N ASP A 7 -3.41 -20.81 5.12
CA ASP A 7 -2.00 -20.47 4.96
C ASP A 7 -1.71 -20.07 3.49
N PHE A 8 -0.72 -19.22 3.24
CA PHE A 8 -0.43 -18.80 1.85
C PHE A 8 -0.12 -19.99 0.93
N ALA A 9 0.45 -21.08 1.46
CA ALA A 9 0.71 -22.28 0.67
C ALA A 9 -0.57 -23.07 0.25
N GLU A 10 -1.72 -22.79 0.85
CA GLU A 10 -2.98 -23.50 0.61
C GLU A 10 -3.88 -22.86 -0.43
N GLY A 11 -3.54 -21.65 -0.87
CA GLY A 11 -4.33 -20.87 -1.83
C GLY A 11 -3.75 -20.84 -3.24
N SER A 12 -4.46 -20.16 -4.15
CA SER A 12 -4.01 -19.89 -5.53
C SER A 12 -4.58 -18.58 -6.08
N LYS A 13 -4.02 -18.08 -7.19
CA LYS A 13 -4.52 -16.86 -7.87
C LYS A 13 -5.97 -16.94 -8.33
N ASP A 14 -6.52 -18.15 -8.49
CA ASP A 14 -7.88 -18.36 -8.98
C ASP A 14 -8.94 -18.19 -7.87
N GLN A 15 -8.50 -18.15 -6.60
CA GLN A 15 -9.37 -18.02 -5.42
C GLN A 15 -9.58 -16.56 -4.97
N LYS A 16 -9.55 -15.59 -5.89
CA LYS A 16 -9.73 -14.16 -5.56
C LYS A 16 -11.07 -13.83 -4.91
N ASP A 17 -12.10 -14.62 -5.14
CA ASP A 17 -13.40 -14.45 -4.50
C ASP A 17 -13.35 -14.77 -3.01
N LEU A 18 -12.54 -15.74 -2.62
CA LEU A 18 -12.38 -16.23 -1.26
C LEU A 18 -11.26 -15.51 -0.51
N LEU A 19 -10.07 -15.41 -1.12
CA LEU A 19 -8.85 -14.91 -0.49
C LEU A 19 -8.60 -13.42 -0.78
N GLY A 20 -9.46 -12.80 -1.56
CA GLY A 20 -9.21 -11.45 -2.09
C GLY A 20 -8.05 -11.43 -3.09
N GLY A 21 -7.83 -10.29 -3.72
CA GLY A 21 -6.75 -10.17 -4.71
C GLY A 21 -5.36 -10.30 -4.10
N LYS A 22 -5.14 -9.71 -2.90
CA LYS A 22 -3.84 -9.76 -2.22
C LYS A 22 -3.53 -11.17 -1.72
N GLY A 23 -4.45 -11.81 -0.99
CA GLY A 23 -4.25 -13.16 -0.45
C GLY A 23 -4.03 -14.20 -1.56
N ALA A 24 -4.84 -14.15 -2.63
CA ALA A 24 -4.67 -15.04 -3.78
C ALA A 24 -3.31 -14.87 -4.47
N ASN A 25 -2.81 -13.64 -4.60
CA ASN A 25 -1.51 -13.39 -5.21
C ASN A 25 -0.34 -13.73 -4.27
N LEU A 26 -0.47 -13.53 -2.95
CA LEU A 26 0.52 -13.99 -1.97
C LEU A 26 0.63 -15.52 -2.01
N ALA A 27 -0.50 -16.22 -2.07
CA ALA A 27 -0.52 -17.67 -2.21
C ALA A 27 0.15 -18.12 -3.51
N GLU A 28 -0.16 -17.48 -4.63
CA GLU A 28 0.45 -17.81 -5.92
C GLU A 28 1.96 -17.62 -5.91
N MET A 29 2.45 -16.47 -5.42
CA MET A 29 3.90 -16.20 -5.29
C MET A 29 4.59 -17.22 -4.38
N THR A 30 3.95 -17.60 -3.26
CA THR A 30 4.47 -18.64 -2.36
C THR A 30 4.60 -19.97 -3.08
N ASN A 31 3.57 -20.40 -3.82
CA ASN A 31 3.57 -21.63 -4.57
C ASN A 31 4.54 -21.62 -5.77
N MET A 32 4.86 -20.44 -6.30
CA MET A 32 5.92 -20.26 -7.30
C MET A 32 7.32 -20.36 -6.69
N GLY A 33 7.46 -20.47 -5.38
CA GLY A 33 8.74 -20.50 -4.66
C GLY A 33 9.45 -19.16 -4.61
N LEU A 34 8.71 -18.04 -4.69
CA LEU A 34 9.27 -16.70 -4.52
C LEU A 34 9.48 -16.40 -3.02
N PRO A 35 10.39 -15.49 -2.66
CA PRO A 35 10.72 -15.16 -1.29
C PRO A 35 9.59 -14.31 -0.65
N VAL A 36 8.47 -14.93 -0.33
CA VAL A 36 7.32 -14.31 0.34
C VAL A 36 7.43 -14.55 1.84
N PRO A 37 7.36 -13.51 2.70
CA PRO A 37 7.27 -13.72 4.14
C PRO A 37 6.04 -14.59 4.47
N PRO A 38 6.16 -15.60 5.34
CA PRO A 38 5.06 -16.49 5.69
C PRO A 38 3.86 -15.75 6.28
N GLY A 39 2.69 -16.34 6.15
CA GLY A 39 1.45 -15.78 6.68
C GLY A 39 0.22 -16.58 6.26
N PHE A 40 -0.92 -16.05 6.63
CA PHE A 40 -2.21 -16.64 6.33
C PHE A 40 -3.25 -15.58 5.93
N THR A 41 -4.29 -16.01 5.26
CA THR A 41 -5.40 -15.17 4.81
C THR A 41 -6.69 -15.58 5.49
N ILE A 42 -7.37 -14.62 6.12
CA ILE A 42 -8.75 -14.77 6.62
C ILE A 42 -9.66 -14.36 5.46
N THR A 43 -10.64 -15.21 5.16
CA THR A 43 -11.43 -15.14 3.93
C THR A 43 -12.42 -13.97 3.89
N THR A 44 -12.85 -13.61 2.68
CA THR A 44 -13.96 -12.67 2.46
C THR A 44 -15.27 -13.20 3.06
N GLU A 45 -15.44 -14.52 3.18
CA GLU A 45 -16.62 -15.15 3.81
C GLU A 45 -16.68 -14.83 5.30
N ALA A 46 -15.54 -14.87 6.00
CA ALA A 46 -15.46 -14.46 7.40
C ALA A 46 -15.86 -12.99 7.58
N CYS A 47 -15.36 -12.10 6.71
CA CYS A 47 -15.74 -10.68 6.71
C CYS A 47 -17.25 -10.49 6.49
N ARG A 48 -17.83 -11.13 5.48
CA ARG A 48 -19.27 -11.03 5.20
C ARG A 48 -20.12 -11.51 6.38
N ALA A 49 -19.73 -12.65 6.98
CA ALA A 49 -20.42 -13.18 8.15
C ALA A 49 -20.34 -12.24 9.36
N TYR A 50 -19.17 -11.63 9.58
CA TYR A 50 -18.95 -10.60 10.61
C TYR A 50 -19.83 -9.35 10.36
N LEU A 51 -19.78 -8.78 9.16
CA LEU A 51 -20.53 -7.57 8.81
C LEU A 51 -22.06 -7.78 8.88
N GLN A 52 -22.54 -8.99 8.61
CA GLN A 52 -23.97 -9.31 8.71
C GLN A 52 -24.46 -9.48 10.15
N ARG A 53 -23.62 -10.02 11.03
CA ARG A 53 -24.01 -10.38 12.41
C ARG A 53 -23.56 -9.35 13.44
N GLY A 54 -22.58 -8.50 13.12
CA GLY A 54 -21.91 -7.61 14.07
C GLY A 54 -21.00 -8.33 15.09
N THR A 55 -20.76 -9.64 14.87
CA THR A 55 -19.92 -10.48 15.73
C THR A 55 -19.13 -11.46 14.89
N GLU A 56 -17.97 -11.87 15.40
CA GLU A 56 -17.14 -12.87 14.73
C GLU A 56 -17.90 -14.19 14.50
N PRO A 57 -17.74 -14.80 13.32
CA PRO A 57 -18.32 -16.10 13.05
C PRO A 57 -17.72 -17.17 13.98
N GLN A 58 -18.56 -18.12 14.39
CA GLN A 58 -18.13 -19.21 15.27
C GLN A 58 -17.00 -20.02 14.62
N GLY A 59 -15.94 -20.25 15.36
CA GLY A 59 -14.75 -20.97 14.93
C GLY A 59 -13.62 -20.09 14.39
N LEU A 60 -13.89 -18.84 13.97
CA LEU A 60 -12.85 -17.96 13.40
C LEU A 60 -11.68 -17.75 14.35
N SER A 61 -11.94 -17.41 15.62
CA SER A 61 -10.88 -17.16 16.61
C SER A 61 -10.01 -18.41 16.85
N GLN A 62 -10.59 -19.61 16.78
CA GLN A 62 -9.85 -20.86 16.89
C GLN A 62 -8.96 -21.08 15.65
N GLU A 63 -9.51 -20.92 14.44
CA GLU A 63 -8.74 -21.06 13.20
C GLU A 63 -7.59 -20.05 13.14
N VAL A 64 -7.81 -18.78 13.51
CA VAL A 64 -6.76 -17.77 13.62
C VAL A 64 -5.66 -18.19 14.59
N THR A 65 -6.02 -18.82 15.71
CA THR A 65 -5.04 -19.32 16.68
C THR A 65 -4.21 -20.46 16.10
N GLU A 66 -4.82 -21.41 15.41
CA GLU A 66 -4.13 -22.54 14.79
C GLU A 66 -3.17 -22.09 13.69
N HIS A 67 -3.58 -21.18 12.81
CA HIS A 67 -2.73 -20.62 11.75
C HIS A 67 -1.64 -19.69 12.30
N LEU A 68 -1.90 -18.95 13.39
CA LEU A 68 -0.88 -18.19 14.08
C LEU A 68 0.21 -19.10 14.66
N GLN A 69 -0.16 -20.23 15.30
CA GLN A 69 0.79 -21.21 15.81
C GLN A 69 1.63 -21.85 14.68
N SER A 70 1.02 -22.08 13.51
CA SER A 70 1.72 -22.54 12.31
C SER A 70 2.75 -21.50 11.86
N LEU A 71 2.36 -20.21 11.81
CA LEU A 71 3.25 -19.12 11.47
C LEU A 71 4.40 -18.98 12.48
N GLU A 72 4.11 -19.02 13.77
CA GLU A 72 5.12 -18.98 14.86
C GLU A 72 6.12 -20.11 14.72
N SER A 73 5.63 -21.32 14.45
CA SER A 73 6.48 -22.50 14.23
C SER A 73 7.38 -22.35 13.01
N ALA A 74 6.84 -21.83 11.90
CA ALA A 74 7.61 -21.56 10.68
C ALA A 74 8.68 -20.51 10.88
N MET A 75 8.42 -19.49 11.72
CA MET A 75 9.33 -18.39 12.02
C MET A 75 10.28 -18.72 13.19
N GLY A 76 10.02 -19.77 13.99
CA GLY A 76 10.79 -20.13 15.17
C GLY A 76 10.71 -19.12 16.31
N ARG A 77 9.64 -18.30 16.37
CA ARG A 77 9.43 -17.24 17.37
C ARG A 77 7.96 -16.92 17.49
N SER A 78 7.52 -16.49 18.69
CA SER A 78 6.11 -16.22 18.98
C SER A 78 5.76 -14.74 18.85
N LEU A 79 4.47 -14.48 18.58
CA LEU A 79 3.93 -13.12 18.43
C LEU A 79 4.15 -12.33 19.72
N GLY A 80 4.91 -11.24 19.62
CA GLY A 80 5.18 -10.31 20.72
C GLY A 80 5.96 -10.89 21.88
N GLN A 81 6.69 -11.99 21.70
CA GLN A 81 7.60 -12.49 22.77
C GLN A 81 8.66 -11.44 23.14
N ALA A 82 9.14 -11.47 24.37
CA ALA A 82 10.02 -10.45 24.92
C ALA A 82 11.35 -10.32 24.16
N ASP A 83 11.97 -11.44 23.80
CA ASP A 83 13.22 -11.53 23.06
C ASP A 83 12.95 -12.09 21.66
N HIS A 84 13.48 -11.45 20.62
CA HIS A 84 13.27 -11.86 19.23
C HIS A 84 11.79 -11.96 18.82
N PRO A 85 10.96 -10.93 19.00
CA PRO A 85 9.53 -11.02 18.75
C PRO A 85 9.21 -11.36 17.29
N LEU A 86 8.23 -12.24 17.08
CA LEU A 86 7.51 -12.25 15.81
C LEU A 86 6.62 -11.02 15.80
N LEU A 87 6.71 -10.23 14.74
CA LEU A 87 5.78 -9.14 14.45
C LEU A 87 5.04 -9.46 13.16
N VAL A 88 3.78 -9.03 13.06
CA VAL A 88 2.99 -9.27 11.87
C VAL A 88 2.36 -7.98 11.33
N ALA A 89 2.15 -7.96 10.01
CA ALA A 89 1.33 -6.99 9.31
C ALA A 89 -0.08 -7.54 9.16
N VAL A 90 -1.09 -6.74 9.44
CA VAL A 90 -2.51 -7.05 9.18
C VAL A 90 -2.97 -6.14 8.04
N ARG A 91 -3.25 -6.74 6.89
CA ARG A 91 -3.47 -6.02 5.63
C ARG A 91 -4.79 -6.43 4.99
N SER A 92 -5.60 -5.46 4.58
CA SER A 92 -6.80 -5.71 3.79
C SER A 92 -6.49 -6.32 2.42
N GLY A 93 -7.40 -7.12 1.89
CA GLY A 93 -7.26 -7.77 0.59
C GLY A 93 -8.60 -8.02 -0.10
N ALA A 94 -9.26 -6.97 -0.62
CA ALA A 94 -10.48 -7.15 -1.39
C ALA A 94 -10.21 -7.81 -2.76
N LYS A 95 -11.24 -8.42 -3.38
CA LYS A 95 -11.17 -9.00 -4.72
C LYS A 95 -10.65 -8.00 -5.76
N PHE A 96 -11.11 -6.76 -5.69
CA PHE A 96 -10.65 -5.65 -6.52
C PHE A 96 -9.69 -4.76 -5.72
N SER A 97 -8.63 -4.30 -6.38
CA SER A 97 -7.68 -3.39 -5.75
C SER A 97 -8.34 -2.04 -5.48
N MET A 98 -8.31 -1.63 -4.21
CA MET A 98 -8.87 -0.35 -3.71
C MET A 98 -7.78 0.43 -2.99
N PRO A 99 -6.83 1.06 -3.71
CA PRO A 99 -5.63 1.68 -3.12
C PRO A 99 -6.01 2.78 -2.13
N GLY A 100 -5.46 2.71 -0.91
CA GLY A 100 -5.69 3.71 0.14
C GLY A 100 -7.10 3.73 0.74
N MET A 101 -8.03 2.87 0.27
CA MET A 101 -9.42 2.88 0.74
C MET A 101 -9.65 2.00 1.97
N MET A 102 -8.73 1.10 2.27
CA MET A 102 -8.88 0.08 3.31
C MET A 102 -7.62 0.00 4.17
N GLU A 103 -7.80 -0.48 5.38
CA GLU A 103 -6.81 -0.36 6.44
C GLU A 103 -5.65 -1.37 6.34
N THR A 104 -4.53 -0.96 6.92
CA THR A 104 -3.32 -1.77 7.18
C THR A 104 -2.79 -1.39 8.55
N VAL A 105 -2.37 -2.38 9.33
CA VAL A 105 -1.66 -2.16 10.59
C VAL A 105 -0.40 -2.98 10.58
N LEU A 106 0.75 -2.33 10.74
CA LEU A 106 2.07 -2.96 10.76
C LEU A 106 2.56 -3.10 12.21
N ASN A 107 3.57 -3.95 12.40
CA ASN A 107 4.27 -4.15 13.66
C ASN A 107 3.39 -4.67 14.81
N ILE A 108 2.26 -5.32 14.51
CA ILE A 108 1.43 -5.99 15.52
C ILE A 108 2.30 -7.00 16.30
N GLY A 109 2.23 -6.94 17.61
CA GLY A 109 3.06 -7.71 18.53
C GLY A 109 4.04 -6.85 19.33
N LEU A 110 4.29 -5.57 18.93
CA LEU A 110 5.10 -4.68 19.74
C LEU A 110 4.31 -4.17 20.97
N ASN A 111 5.00 -4.23 22.10
CA ASN A 111 4.57 -3.70 23.39
C ASN A 111 5.81 -3.23 24.19
N ASP A 112 5.61 -2.83 25.44
CA ASP A 112 6.67 -2.29 26.31
C ASP A 112 7.77 -3.32 26.65
N GLU A 113 7.50 -4.62 26.48
CA GLU A 113 8.46 -5.70 26.67
C GLU A 113 9.16 -6.08 25.37
N SER A 114 8.39 -6.40 24.32
CA SER A 114 8.93 -6.89 23.05
C SER A 114 9.72 -5.85 22.27
N VAL A 115 9.50 -4.54 22.52
CA VAL A 115 10.30 -3.47 21.91
C VAL A 115 11.78 -3.58 22.28
N ARG A 116 12.10 -4.10 23.47
CA ARG A 116 13.47 -4.32 23.93
C ARG A 116 14.13 -5.45 23.12
N GLY A 117 13.42 -6.56 22.94
CA GLY A 117 13.92 -7.66 22.12
C GLY A 117 14.09 -7.27 20.63
N LEU A 118 13.27 -6.34 20.14
CA LEU A 118 13.48 -5.78 18.80
C LEU A 118 14.69 -4.86 18.75
N ALA A 119 14.98 -4.10 19.84
CA ALA A 119 16.15 -3.25 19.97
C ALA A 119 17.46 -4.06 19.95
N ASP A 120 17.47 -5.23 20.58
CA ASP A 120 18.62 -6.13 20.57
C ASP A 120 18.97 -6.65 19.15
N GLN A 121 18.01 -6.65 18.23
CA GLN A 121 18.19 -7.08 16.83
C GLN A 121 18.64 -5.95 15.90
N GLY A 122 17.94 -4.81 15.93
CA GLY A 122 18.10 -3.72 14.96
C GLY A 122 18.52 -2.37 15.58
N GLY A 123 18.80 -2.36 16.92
CA GLY A 123 19.13 -1.13 17.64
C GLY A 123 17.92 -0.38 18.18
N GLU A 124 18.16 0.42 19.22
CA GLU A 124 17.10 1.12 19.96
C GLU A 124 16.29 2.07 19.08
N ARG A 125 16.98 2.82 18.21
CA ARG A 125 16.29 3.77 17.34
C ARG A 125 15.26 3.08 16.44
N PHE A 126 15.67 1.97 15.80
CA PHE A 126 14.80 1.17 14.94
C PHE A 126 13.59 0.62 15.70
N ALA A 127 13.81 0.10 16.90
CA ALA A 127 12.75 -0.48 17.72
C ALA A 127 11.73 0.59 18.16
N GLN A 128 12.21 1.74 18.62
CA GLN A 128 11.35 2.85 19.04
C GLN A 128 10.58 3.46 17.85
N ASP A 129 11.20 3.59 16.68
CA ASP A 129 10.52 4.03 15.46
C ASP A 129 9.42 3.05 15.04
N SER A 130 9.69 1.75 15.10
CA SER A 130 8.70 0.71 14.79
C SER A 130 7.53 0.72 15.78
N TYR A 131 7.80 0.96 17.06
CA TYR A 131 6.77 1.02 18.09
C TYR A 131 5.89 2.28 17.97
N ARG A 132 6.49 3.46 17.77
CA ARG A 132 5.70 4.67 17.54
C ARG A 132 4.81 4.55 16.29
N ARG A 133 5.31 3.91 15.21
CA ARG A 133 4.54 3.63 13.99
C ARG A 133 3.35 2.73 14.25
N LEU A 134 3.54 1.65 15.05
CA LEU A 134 2.43 0.81 15.46
C LEU A 134 1.37 1.62 16.22
N ILE A 135 1.76 2.39 17.23
CA ILE A 135 0.79 3.16 18.05
C ILE A 135 0.03 4.17 17.18
N GLN A 136 0.72 4.87 16.27
CA GLN A 136 0.11 5.81 15.33
C GLN A 136 -0.90 5.12 14.40
N MET A 137 -0.49 4.03 13.73
CA MET A 137 -1.37 3.29 12.83
C MET A 137 -2.54 2.66 13.56
N PHE A 138 -2.28 2.03 14.69
CA PHE A 138 -3.31 1.40 15.51
C PHE A 138 -4.28 2.44 16.07
N GLY A 139 -3.77 3.56 16.55
CA GLY A 139 -4.58 4.69 17.04
C GLY A 139 -5.52 5.23 15.96
N GLY A 140 -5.01 5.49 14.77
CA GLY A 140 -5.81 6.00 13.66
C GLY A 140 -6.79 4.96 13.11
N THR A 141 -6.28 3.76 12.80
CA THR A 141 -7.02 2.72 12.08
C THR A 141 -7.98 1.95 12.98
N VAL A 142 -7.53 1.53 14.17
CA VAL A 142 -8.29 0.63 15.05
C VAL A 142 -9.12 1.41 16.08
N LEU A 143 -8.55 2.49 16.61
CA LEU A 143 -9.19 3.26 17.67
C LEU A 143 -9.93 4.51 17.16
N GLY A 144 -9.79 4.84 15.85
CA GLY A 144 -10.49 5.94 15.21
C GLY A 144 -10.03 7.34 15.64
N ILE A 145 -8.79 7.46 16.13
CA ILE A 145 -8.20 8.74 16.54
C ILE A 145 -7.75 9.50 15.29
N GLU A 146 -8.03 10.79 15.21
CA GLU A 146 -7.61 11.63 14.10
C GLU A 146 -6.08 11.65 13.95
N GLY A 147 -5.58 11.33 12.75
CA GLY A 147 -4.14 11.23 12.49
C GLY A 147 -3.35 12.50 12.77
N GLU A 148 -4.01 13.67 12.70
CA GLU A 148 -3.41 14.96 12.98
C GLU A 148 -2.83 15.07 14.40
N HIS A 149 -3.42 14.41 15.40
CA HIS A 149 -2.86 14.41 16.76
C HIS A 149 -1.46 13.79 16.81
N PHE A 150 -1.27 12.69 16.09
CA PHE A 150 0.03 12.00 16.01
C PHE A 150 1.03 12.76 15.14
N SER A 151 0.60 13.25 13.97
CA SER A 151 1.48 13.98 13.06
C SER A 151 1.94 15.31 13.67
N SER A 152 1.05 16.04 14.34
CA SER A 152 1.41 17.28 15.01
C SER A 152 2.43 17.07 16.15
N ALA A 153 2.33 15.97 16.90
CA ALA A 153 3.30 15.63 17.93
C ALA A 153 4.68 15.29 17.34
N LEU A 154 4.72 14.55 16.22
CA LEU A 154 5.97 14.24 15.51
C LEU A 154 6.60 15.51 14.90
N ASP A 155 5.80 16.36 14.24
CA ASP A 155 6.28 17.58 13.61
C ASP A 155 6.78 18.59 14.68
N GLY A 156 6.06 18.72 15.80
CA GLY A 156 6.52 19.53 16.93
C GLY A 156 7.85 19.08 17.51
N LEU A 157 8.08 17.75 17.62
CA LEU A 157 9.35 17.20 18.06
C LEU A 157 10.48 17.50 17.05
N LYS A 158 10.22 17.34 15.74
CA LYS A 158 11.19 17.69 14.68
C LYS A 158 11.58 19.17 14.74
N ASP A 159 10.60 20.06 14.91
CA ASP A 159 10.83 21.50 15.02
C ASP A 159 11.68 21.83 16.26
N GLU A 160 11.39 21.17 17.41
CA GLU A 160 12.18 21.34 18.65
C GLU A 160 13.64 20.90 18.47
N ARG A 161 13.86 19.81 17.73
CA ARG A 161 15.21 19.29 17.45
C ARG A 161 15.89 19.94 16.26
N GLY A 162 15.18 20.75 15.48
CA GLY A 162 15.71 21.42 14.28
C GLY A 162 16.03 20.44 13.15
N VAL A 163 15.31 19.31 13.04
CA VAL A 163 15.48 18.30 12.00
C VAL A 163 14.28 18.28 11.04
N THR A 164 14.53 17.85 9.81
CA THR A 164 13.47 17.78 8.80
C THR A 164 12.86 16.38 8.66
N ASN A 165 13.71 15.37 8.75
CA ASN A 165 13.27 13.99 8.54
C ASN A 165 13.17 13.23 9.88
N ASP A 166 12.24 12.30 9.96
CA ASP A 166 12.09 11.43 11.13
C ASP A 166 13.29 10.49 11.36
N VAL A 167 14.03 10.17 10.29
CA VAL A 167 15.28 9.38 10.39
C VAL A 167 16.40 10.10 11.16
N ASP A 168 16.33 11.41 11.29
CA ASP A 168 17.32 12.23 12.01
C ASP A 168 17.03 12.31 13.53
N LEU A 169 15.86 11.81 13.99
CA LEU A 169 15.51 11.73 15.41
C LEU A 169 16.30 10.60 16.11
N THR A 170 16.71 10.86 17.35
CA THR A 170 17.44 9.89 18.17
C THR A 170 16.52 8.82 18.77
N ALA A 171 17.09 7.75 19.30
CA ALA A 171 16.33 6.72 20.04
C ALA A 171 15.60 7.30 21.25
N GLU A 172 16.23 8.23 21.98
CA GLU A 172 15.63 8.90 23.14
C GLU A 172 14.44 9.80 22.74
N ASP A 173 14.57 10.54 21.63
CA ASP A 173 13.48 11.35 21.07
C ASP A 173 12.27 10.48 20.71
N LEU A 174 12.51 9.36 20.05
CA LEU A 174 11.46 8.42 19.63
C LEU A 174 10.83 7.69 20.82
N ALA A 175 11.61 7.35 21.86
CA ALA A 175 11.05 6.79 23.10
C ALA A 175 10.13 7.80 23.80
N GLY A 176 10.53 9.07 23.88
CA GLY A 176 9.68 10.14 24.37
C GLY A 176 8.37 10.33 23.55
N LEU A 177 8.49 10.21 22.23
CA LEU A 177 7.35 10.25 21.31
C LEU A 177 6.39 9.07 21.51
N VAL A 178 6.90 7.87 21.77
CA VAL A 178 6.08 6.68 22.13
C VAL A 178 5.21 6.97 23.34
N GLU A 179 5.76 7.55 24.40
CA GLU A 179 4.98 7.92 25.59
C GLU A 179 3.94 9.01 25.30
N THR A 180 4.30 9.99 24.47
CA THR A 180 3.35 11.00 23.98
C THR A 180 2.20 10.35 23.20
N TYR A 181 2.50 9.42 22.32
CA TYR A 181 1.48 8.70 21.53
C TYR A 181 0.57 7.83 22.40
N LYS A 182 1.09 7.16 23.42
CA LYS A 182 0.28 6.44 24.42
C LYS A 182 -0.65 7.40 25.18
N SER A 183 -0.17 8.60 25.47
CA SER A 183 -1.00 9.63 26.12
C SER A 183 -2.13 10.11 25.21
N ILE A 184 -1.86 10.33 23.92
CA ILE A 184 -2.88 10.64 22.91
C ILE A 184 -3.92 9.52 22.86
N VAL A 185 -3.49 8.24 22.82
CA VAL A 185 -4.42 7.11 22.84
C VAL A 185 -5.31 7.13 24.08
N ARG A 186 -4.74 7.35 25.27
CA ARG A 186 -5.50 7.40 26.53
C ARG A 186 -6.50 8.56 26.52
N GLU A 187 -6.11 9.72 26.04
CA GLU A 187 -6.95 10.92 26.00
C GLU A 187 -8.12 10.76 25.03
N HIS A 188 -7.87 10.29 23.82
CA HIS A 188 -8.87 10.28 22.75
C HIS A 188 -9.68 8.98 22.68
N ALA A 189 -9.10 7.82 23.03
CA ALA A 189 -9.81 6.55 23.04
C ALA A 189 -10.35 6.15 24.42
N GLY A 190 -9.98 6.87 25.50
CA GLY A 190 -10.42 6.57 26.88
C GLY A 190 -9.88 5.25 27.44
N ARG A 191 -8.83 4.71 26.83
CA ARG A 191 -8.17 3.45 27.24
C ARG A 191 -6.67 3.51 26.93
N ASP A 192 -5.90 2.68 27.62
CA ASP A 192 -4.49 2.51 27.32
C ASP A 192 -4.28 1.77 25.99
N PHE A 193 -3.13 1.99 25.35
CA PHE A 193 -2.70 1.21 24.21
C PHE A 193 -2.54 -0.26 24.61
N PRO A 194 -3.17 -1.23 23.89
CA PRO A 194 -3.18 -2.63 24.30
C PRO A 194 -1.77 -3.23 24.27
N GLN A 195 -1.40 -3.84 25.40
CA GLN A 195 -0.09 -4.49 25.57
C GLN A 195 -0.13 -5.99 25.26
N ASP A 196 -1.31 -6.61 25.17
CA ASP A 196 -1.46 -8.01 24.75
C ASP A 196 -1.40 -8.10 23.22
N PRO A 197 -0.38 -8.81 22.65
CA PRO A 197 -0.23 -8.98 21.22
C PRO A 197 -1.43 -9.66 20.55
N ARG A 198 -2.10 -10.57 21.26
CA ARG A 198 -3.30 -11.23 20.72
C ARG A 198 -4.48 -10.27 20.65
N GLU A 199 -4.68 -9.44 21.66
CA GLU A 199 -5.70 -8.39 21.63
C GLU A 199 -5.44 -7.41 20.48
N GLN A 200 -4.17 -7.01 20.25
CA GLN A 200 -3.81 -6.17 19.11
C GLN A 200 -4.21 -6.81 17.79
N LEU A 201 -3.89 -8.09 17.60
CA LEU A 201 -4.21 -8.83 16.38
C LEU A 201 -5.72 -8.93 16.15
N ASP A 202 -6.48 -9.32 17.15
CA ASP A 202 -7.93 -9.47 17.04
C ASP A 202 -8.63 -8.14 16.73
N LEU A 203 -8.20 -7.05 17.37
CA LEU A 203 -8.72 -5.70 17.09
C LEU A 203 -8.36 -5.22 15.68
N ALA A 204 -7.14 -5.49 15.21
CA ALA A 204 -6.72 -5.13 13.86
C ALA A 204 -7.51 -5.90 12.79
N ILE A 205 -7.76 -7.19 12.99
CA ILE A 205 -8.59 -8.01 12.07
C ILE A 205 -10.00 -7.41 11.96
N ARG A 206 -10.63 -7.08 13.08
CA ARG A 206 -11.97 -6.47 13.10
C ARG A 206 -11.98 -5.11 12.40
N SER A 207 -10.99 -4.27 12.67
CA SER A 207 -10.85 -2.97 12.02
C SER A 207 -10.74 -3.10 10.51
N VAL A 208 -10.00 -4.09 10.00
CA VAL A 208 -9.93 -4.36 8.57
C VAL A 208 -11.29 -4.78 8.01
N PHE A 209 -12.07 -5.61 8.71
CA PHE A 209 -13.42 -5.94 8.29
C PHE A 209 -14.33 -4.72 8.24
N ASP A 210 -14.28 -3.87 9.27
CA ASP A 210 -15.10 -2.65 9.36
C ASP A 210 -14.72 -1.63 8.27
N SER A 211 -13.45 -1.61 7.87
CA SER A 211 -12.95 -0.70 6.84
C SER A 211 -13.63 -0.88 5.47
N TRP A 212 -14.24 -2.05 5.22
CA TRP A 212 -15.06 -2.28 4.03
C TRP A 212 -16.23 -1.29 3.93
N ASN A 213 -16.79 -0.87 5.04
CA ASN A 213 -17.98 -0.03 5.11
C ASN A 213 -17.70 1.45 5.47
N THR A 214 -16.44 1.89 5.46
CA THR A 214 -16.11 3.32 5.58
C THR A 214 -16.66 4.13 4.41
N ASP A 215 -16.94 5.41 4.61
CA ASP A 215 -17.51 6.27 3.57
C ASP A 215 -16.61 6.37 2.34
N ARG A 216 -15.27 6.46 2.54
CA ARG A 216 -14.30 6.47 1.44
C ARG A 216 -14.31 5.16 0.64
N ALA A 217 -14.41 4.00 1.32
CA ALA A 217 -14.47 2.70 0.65
C ALA A 217 -15.80 2.53 -0.12
N ARG A 218 -16.92 2.98 0.44
CA ARG A 218 -18.23 2.98 -0.24
C ARG A 218 -18.24 3.89 -1.46
N LEU A 219 -17.68 5.11 -1.33
CA LEU A 219 -17.59 6.05 -2.45
C LEU A 219 -16.76 5.46 -3.60
N TYR A 220 -15.58 4.91 -3.29
CA TYR A 220 -14.73 4.27 -4.28
C TYR A 220 -15.43 3.11 -4.98
N ARG A 221 -16.10 2.22 -4.23
CA ARG A 221 -16.85 1.09 -4.83
C ARG A 221 -17.94 1.54 -5.78
N ARG A 222 -18.71 2.58 -5.42
CA ARG A 222 -19.74 3.13 -6.31
C ARG A 222 -19.14 3.66 -7.62
N GLN A 223 -18.01 4.37 -7.52
CA GLN A 223 -17.32 4.94 -8.67
C GLN A 223 -16.77 3.86 -9.60
N GLU A 224 -16.13 2.84 -9.03
CA GLU A 224 -15.53 1.72 -9.75
C GLU A 224 -16.53 0.60 -10.07
N ARG A 225 -17.82 0.77 -9.72
CA ARG A 225 -18.91 -0.22 -9.91
C ARG A 225 -18.59 -1.58 -9.29
N ILE A 226 -17.94 -1.58 -8.12
CA ILE A 226 -17.63 -2.77 -7.35
C ILE A 226 -18.84 -3.16 -6.50
N PRO A 227 -19.33 -4.40 -6.54
CA PRO A 227 -20.44 -4.87 -5.72
C PRO A 227 -20.19 -4.70 -4.22
N GLU A 228 -21.22 -4.30 -3.48
CA GLU A 228 -21.10 -3.98 -2.04
C GLU A 228 -21.01 -5.24 -1.16
N ASP A 229 -21.47 -6.39 -1.65
CA ASP A 229 -21.61 -7.65 -0.93
C ASP A 229 -20.35 -8.55 -0.96
N LEU A 230 -19.26 -8.08 -1.58
CA LEU A 230 -18.04 -8.90 -1.73
C LEU A 230 -17.25 -9.06 -0.42
N GLY A 231 -17.22 -8.04 0.42
CA GLY A 231 -16.36 -8.02 1.61
C GLY A 231 -14.88 -7.92 1.28
N THR A 232 -14.04 -8.01 2.31
CA THR A 232 -12.58 -8.03 2.20
C THR A 232 -12.01 -9.26 2.88
N ALA A 233 -10.90 -9.79 2.37
CA ALA A 233 -10.05 -10.70 3.12
C ALA A 233 -9.10 -9.91 4.03
N VAL A 234 -8.52 -10.58 5.01
CA VAL A 234 -7.45 -10.05 5.87
C VAL A 234 -6.23 -10.94 5.72
N ASN A 235 -5.09 -10.33 5.40
CA ASN A 235 -3.83 -11.02 5.30
C ASN A 235 -2.99 -10.72 6.54
N VAL A 236 -2.63 -11.74 7.29
CA VAL A 236 -1.71 -11.68 8.42
C VAL A 236 -0.39 -12.24 7.95
N GLN A 237 0.65 -11.42 7.92
CA GLN A 237 1.94 -11.75 7.31
C GLN A 237 3.09 -11.37 8.24
N ALA A 238 4.10 -12.23 8.35
CA ALA A 238 5.32 -11.91 9.09
C ALA A 238 5.95 -10.62 8.56
N MET A 239 6.35 -9.73 9.47
CA MET A 239 7.04 -8.50 9.12
C MET A 239 8.44 -8.77 8.60
N VAL A 240 8.84 -7.97 7.62
CA VAL A 240 10.22 -7.75 7.17
C VAL A 240 10.49 -6.25 7.17
N PHE A 241 11.73 -5.85 7.45
CA PHE A 241 12.05 -4.48 7.81
C PHE A 241 12.98 -3.81 6.82
N GLY A 242 12.41 -2.94 5.98
CA GLY A 242 13.19 -2.09 5.08
C GLY A 242 13.89 -0.92 5.78
N ASN A 243 13.54 -0.63 7.04
CA ASN A 243 14.13 0.41 7.86
C ASN A 243 15.16 -0.13 8.89
N GLY A 244 15.72 -1.32 8.63
CA GLY A 244 16.71 -1.96 9.51
C GLY A 244 18.15 -1.43 9.35
N GLY A 245 18.41 -0.49 8.46
CA GLY A 245 19.75 0.07 8.21
C GLY A 245 20.00 0.37 6.73
N ASP A 246 21.26 0.70 6.43
CA ASP A 246 21.67 1.11 5.07
C ASP A 246 21.70 -0.05 4.05
N ASP A 247 21.71 -1.29 4.51
CA ASP A 247 21.60 -2.51 3.70
C ASP A 247 20.17 -3.00 3.52
N SER A 248 19.21 -2.17 3.92
CA SER A 248 17.78 -2.44 3.88
C SER A 248 17.05 -1.33 3.15
N GLY A 249 15.84 -1.63 2.64
CA GLY A 249 15.00 -0.65 1.96
C GLY A 249 13.72 -1.27 1.46
N SER A 250 12.82 -0.44 0.97
CA SER A 250 11.56 -0.88 0.36
C SER A 250 11.36 -0.22 -1.00
N GLY A 251 10.62 -0.88 -1.87
CA GLY A 251 10.36 -0.35 -3.19
C GLY A 251 9.09 -0.88 -3.84
N VAL A 252 8.73 -0.21 -4.91
CA VAL A 252 7.65 -0.61 -5.81
C VAL A 252 8.22 -0.70 -7.21
N ALA A 253 7.96 -1.80 -7.89
CA ALA A 253 8.44 -2.08 -9.24
C ALA A 253 7.28 -2.35 -10.19
N PHE A 254 7.46 -1.94 -11.44
CA PHE A 254 6.56 -2.27 -12.54
C PHE A 254 7.36 -3.02 -13.61
N THR A 255 6.82 -4.12 -14.12
CA THR A 255 7.47 -4.89 -15.17
C THR A 255 7.50 -4.16 -16.53
N ARG A 256 6.66 -3.12 -16.69
CA ARG A 256 6.66 -2.17 -17.83
C ARG A 256 6.22 -0.80 -17.33
N ASP A 257 6.55 0.27 -18.07
CA ASP A 257 6.11 1.62 -17.70
C ASP A 257 4.57 1.73 -17.68
N PRO A 258 3.95 1.98 -16.53
CA PRO A 258 2.50 2.07 -16.42
C PRO A 258 1.92 3.31 -17.10
N ALA A 259 2.73 4.32 -17.41
CA ALA A 259 2.30 5.54 -18.07
C ALA A 259 2.35 5.43 -19.59
N SER A 260 3.45 4.93 -20.15
CA SER A 260 3.69 4.87 -21.59
C SER A 260 3.60 3.46 -22.20
N GLY A 261 3.68 2.41 -21.39
CA GLY A 261 3.74 1.03 -21.83
C GLY A 261 5.09 0.58 -22.40
N ALA A 262 6.14 1.40 -22.21
CA ALA A 262 7.48 1.04 -22.68
C ALA A 262 8.06 -0.11 -21.84
N GLN A 263 8.88 -0.94 -22.48
CA GLN A 263 9.68 -1.96 -21.79
C GLN A 263 10.80 -1.31 -20.99
N GLY A 264 11.19 -1.95 -19.89
CA GLY A 264 12.29 -1.49 -19.04
C GLY A 264 12.00 -1.72 -17.56
N VAL A 265 12.87 -1.18 -16.71
CA VAL A 265 12.78 -1.25 -15.25
C VAL A 265 12.21 0.07 -14.74
N TYR A 266 11.04 0.00 -14.17
CA TYR A 266 10.32 1.16 -13.67
C TYR A 266 9.92 0.96 -12.22
N GLY A 267 10.00 2.01 -11.45
CA GLY A 267 9.60 2.02 -10.05
C GLY A 267 10.48 2.91 -9.21
N ASP A 268 10.21 2.86 -7.92
CA ASP A 268 10.84 3.68 -6.91
C ASP A 268 11.43 2.78 -5.82
N TYR A 269 12.61 3.15 -5.32
CA TYR A 269 13.26 2.50 -4.18
C TYR A 269 13.62 3.56 -3.13
N LEU A 270 13.46 3.21 -1.87
CA LEU A 270 13.84 4.05 -0.74
C LEU A 270 14.66 3.23 0.26
N GLN A 271 15.92 3.60 0.40
CA GLN A 271 16.84 2.98 1.35
C GLN A 271 16.46 3.36 2.77
N ASN A 272 16.65 2.43 3.70
CA ASN A 272 16.33 2.57 5.12
C ASN A 272 14.89 3.11 5.33
N ALA A 273 13.90 2.41 4.75
CA ALA A 273 12.51 2.81 4.76
C ALA A 273 11.54 1.62 4.75
N GLN A 274 10.40 1.80 5.39
CA GLN A 274 9.26 0.90 5.24
C GLN A 274 8.50 1.17 3.93
N GLY A 275 7.73 0.18 3.45
CA GLY A 275 6.96 0.30 2.22
C GLY A 275 5.96 1.46 2.22
N GLU A 276 5.39 1.79 3.37
CA GLU A 276 4.49 2.93 3.54
C GLU A 276 5.17 4.29 3.27
N ASP A 277 6.46 4.43 3.60
CA ASP A 277 7.24 5.66 3.36
C ASP A 277 7.41 5.91 1.85
N VAL A 278 7.54 4.83 1.05
CA VAL A 278 7.60 4.89 -0.42
C VAL A 278 6.29 5.36 -1.01
N VAL A 279 5.18 4.79 -0.54
CA VAL A 279 3.83 5.07 -1.08
C VAL A 279 3.31 6.43 -0.62
N ALA A 280 3.58 6.83 0.61
CA ALA A 280 3.19 8.14 1.14
C ALA A 280 3.97 9.30 0.49
N GLY A 281 5.18 9.04 -0.03
CA GLY A 281 5.99 10.08 -0.67
C GLY A 281 6.60 11.08 0.31
N ILE A 282 6.75 10.69 1.57
CA ILE A 282 7.29 11.56 2.64
C ILE A 282 8.78 11.86 2.47
N ARG A 283 9.52 11.03 1.73
CA ARG A 283 10.92 11.23 1.34
C ARG A 283 11.08 11.07 -0.16
N ASN A 284 12.12 11.68 -0.73
CA ASN A 284 12.45 11.50 -2.15
C ASN A 284 13.00 10.09 -2.37
N THR A 285 12.35 9.35 -3.25
CA THR A 285 12.79 8.04 -3.71
C THR A 285 13.89 8.16 -4.76
N VAL A 286 14.70 7.12 -4.92
CA VAL A 286 15.56 6.95 -6.09
C VAL A 286 14.87 6.06 -7.12
N SER A 287 15.28 6.16 -8.38
CA SER A 287 14.74 5.28 -9.41
C SER A 287 15.13 3.84 -9.13
N LEU A 288 14.28 2.89 -9.51
CA LEU A 288 14.60 1.46 -9.34
C LEU A 288 15.89 1.07 -10.07
N ALA A 289 16.26 1.74 -11.15
CA ALA A 289 17.53 1.53 -11.85
C ALA A 289 18.76 1.89 -10.99
N ASP A 290 18.62 2.81 -10.03
CA ASP A 290 19.69 3.16 -9.11
C ASP A 290 19.99 2.04 -8.10
N LEU A 291 19.03 1.13 -7.85
CA LEU A 291 19.23 -0.04 -6.99
C LEU A 291 20.37 -0.94 -7.53
N GLU A 292 20.59 -0.99 -8.84
CA GLU A 292 21.74 -1.73 -9.41
C GLU A 292 23.10 -1.28 -8.83
N ARG A 293 23.22 0.01 -8.49
CA ARG A 293 24.46 0.55 -7.89
C ARG A 293 24.50 0.40 -6.37
N ILE A 294 23.33 0.36 -5.73
CA ILE A 294 23.20 0.27 -4.27
C ILE A 294 23.34 -1.18 -3.82
N ASP A 295 22.57 -2.09 -4.41
CA ASP A 295 22.56 -3.52 -4.13
C ASP A 295 22.29 -4.31 -5.41
N LYS A 296 23.38 -4.63 -6.12
CA LYS A 296 23.29 -5.34 -7.39
C LYS A 296 22.68 -6.75 -7.27
N THR A 297 22.94 -7.42 -6.14
CA THR A 297 22.44 -8.79 -5.92
C THR A 297 20.92 -8.80 -5.83
N SER A 298 20.35 -7.95 -4.98
CA SER A 298 18.91 -7.81 -4.86
C SER A 298 18.26 -7.25 -6.13
N TYR A 299 18.96 -6.36 -6.86
CA TYR A 299 18.48 -5.86 -8.15
C TYR A 299 18.36 -6.97 -9.20
N ASP A 300 19.41 -7.79 -9.38
CA ASP A 300 19.41 -8.90 -10.35
C ASP A 300 18.33 -9.95 -9.99
N GLU A 301 18.17 -10.26 -8.70
CA GLU A 301 17.11 -11.15 -8.20
C GLU A 301 15.71 -10.60 -8.50
N LEU A 302 15.51 -9.30 -8.22
CA LEU A 302 14.24 -8.62 -8.51
C LEU A 302 13.89 -8.68 -10.00
N LEU A 303 14.84 -8.44 -10.89
CA LEU A 303 14.63 -8.54 -12.35
C LEU A 303 14.21 -9.95 -12.77
N ALA A 304 14.86 -10.98 -12.23
CA ALA A 304 14.49 -12.37 -12.51
C ALA A 304 13.07 -12.69 -12.01
N ILE A 305 12.69 -12.19 -10.85
CA ILE A 305 11.33 -12.33 -10.31
C ILE A 305 10.30 -11.56 -11.16
N MET A 306 10.61 -10.34 -11.60
CA MET A 306 9.75 -9.53 -12.45
C MET A 306 9.44 -10.26 -13.77
N GLU A 307 10.47 -10.82 -14.42
CA GLU A 307 10.32 -11.61 -15.66
C GLU A 307 9.44 -12.85 -15.41
N LYS A 308 9.68 -13.58 -14.32
CA LYS A 308 8.91 -14.77 -13.93
C LYS A 308 7.44 -14.44 -13.69
N LEU A 309 7.16 -13.34 -12.99
CA LEU A 309 5.80 -12.89 -12.70
C LEU A 309 5.07 -12.43 -13.98
N GLU A 310 5.70 -11.63 -14.84
CA GLU A 310 5.09 -11.18 -16.09
C GLU A 310 4.71 -12.35 -17.00
N LYS A 311 5.60 -13.34 -17.14
CA LYS A 311 5.34 -14.57 -17.91
C LYS A 311 4.23 -15.42 -17.28
N HIS A 312 4.15 -15.48 -15.94
CA HIS A 312 3.15 -16.27 -15.23
C HIS A 312 1.75 -15.64 -15.28
N TYR A 313 1.66 -14.34 -15.08
CA TYR A 313 0.38 -13.59 -15.12
C TYR A 313 -0.01 -13.22 -16.56
N LEU A 314 0.90 -13.34 -17.50
CA LEU A 314 0.74 -12.91 -18.90
C LEU A 314 0.35 -11.44 -19.02
N ASP A 315 0.68 -10.62 -18.05
CA ASP A 315 0.33 -9.20 -17.99
C ASP A 315 1.40 -8.41 -17.22
N MET A 316 1.40 -7.09 -17.41
CA MET A 316 2.22 -6.17 -16.62
C MET A 316 1.90 -6.30 -15.15
N CYS A 317 2.91 -6.50 -14.33
CA CYS A 317 2.81 -6.60 -12.88
C CYS A 317 3.28 -5.33 -12.19
N ASP A 318 2.59 -4.99 -11.12
CA ASP A 318 2.90 -4.02 -10.08
C ASP A 318 3.31 -4.81 -8.83
N ILE A 319 4.46 -4.53 -8.27
CA ILE A 319 5.16 -5.35 -7.30
C ILE A 319 5.59 -4.48 -6.12
N GLU A 320 5.26 -4.88 -4.91
CA GLU A 320 5.81 -4.31 -3.68
C GLU A 320 6.85 -5.27 -3.11
N PHE A 321 8.03 -4.77 -2.78
CA PHE A 321 9.13 -5.56 -2.25
C PHE A 321 9.86 -4.83 -1.11
N THR A 322 10.54 -5.62 -0.28
CA THR A 322 11.43 -5.11 0.77
C THR A 322 12.74 -5.87 0.72
N ILE A 323 13.84 -5.16 0.90
CA ILE A 323 15.16 -5.73 1.15
C ILE A 323 15.45 -5.55 2.63
N GLU A 324 15.69 -6.63 3.33
CA GLU A 324 16.09 -6.65 4.74
C GLU A 324 17.47 -7.28 4.85
N HIS A 325 18.48 -6.49 5.25
CA HIS A 325 19.87 -6.92 5.35
C HIS A 325 20.38 -7.66 4.10
N GLY A 326 20.16 -7.05 2.91
CA GLY A 326 20.57 -7.61 1.62
C GLY A 326 19.77 -8.81 1.16
N LYS A 327 18.66 -9.16 1.81
CA LYS A 327 17.76 -10.24 1.39
C LYS A 327 16.45 -9.68 0.86
N LEU A 328 16.11 -10.04 -0.38
CA LEU A 328 14.89 -9.60 -1.05
C LEU A 328 13.67 -10.40 -0.58
N TYR A 329 12.57 -9.69 -0.36
CA TYR A 329 11.25 -10.26 -0.05
C TYR A 329 10.16 -9.64 -0.90
N MET A 330 9.23 -10.47 -1.37
CA MET A 330 8.06 -10.07 -2.15
C MET A 330 6.86 -9.89 -1.22
N LEU A 331 6.32 -8.68 -1.14
CA LEU A 331 5.21 -8.38 -0.23
C LEU A 331 3.85 -8.39 -0.93
N GLN A 332 3.82 -8.08 -2.23
CA GLN A 332 2.60 -8.06 -3.02
C GLN A 332 2.93 -8.09 -4.50
N THR A 333 2.09 -8.74 -5.29
CA THR A 333 2.01 -8.55 -6.74
C THR A 333 0.56 -8.41 -7.18
N ARG A 334 0.34 -7.66 -8.25
CA ARG A 334 -0.96 -7.52 -8.90
C ARG A 334 -0.77 -7.15 -10.37
N VAL A 335 -1.81 -7.34 -11.16
CA VAL A 335 -1.87 -6.73 -12.50
C VAL A 335 -1.86 -5.22 -12.33
N GLY A 336 -0.88 -4.55 -12.94
CA GLY A 336 -0.63 -3.14 -12.73
C GLY A 336 -1.71 -2.26 -13.34
N LYS A 337 -2.14 -1.23 -12.58
CA LYS A 337 -2.95 -0.14 -13.14
C LYS A 337 -2.10 0.68 -14.10
N ARG A 338 -2.69 1.05 -15.23
CA ARG A 338 -1.96 1.69 -16.34
C ARG A 338 -2.87 2.66 -17.10
N THR A 339 -2.24 3.58 -17.83
CA THR A 339 -2.98 4.49 -18.71
C THR A 339 -3.58 3.74 -19.91
N PRO A 340 -4.59 4.31 -20.58
CA PRO A 340 -5.11 3.75 -21.84
C PRO A 340 -4.01 3.54 -22.88
N GLU A 341 -3.11 4.51 -23.07
CA GLU A 341 -1.98 4.38 -24.01
C GLU A 341 -1.10 3.18 -23.66
N ALA A 342 -0.71 3.05 -22.38
CA ALA A 342 0.07 1.90 -21.93
C ALA A 342 -0.67 0.59 -22.11
N ALA A 343 -2.00 0.53 -21.87
CA ALA A 343 -2.79 -0.68 -22.03
C ALA A 343 -2.72 -1.22 -23.47
N PHE A 344 -2.88 -0.35 -24.47
CA PHE A 344 -2.78 -0.73 -25.87
C PHE A 344 -1.34 -1.12 -26.27
N ARG A 345 -0.35 -0.31 -25.89
CA ARG A 345 1.06 -0.56 -26.22
C ARG A 345 1.58 -1.85 -25.59
N ILE A 346 1.33 -2.09 -24.31
CA ILE A 346 1.73 -3.32 -23.60
C ILE A 346 1.10 -4.54 -24.29
N SER A 347 -0.20 -4.47 -24.60
CA SER A 347 -0.89 -5.57 -25.24
C SER A 347 -0.31 -5.89 -26.63
N ALA A 348 0.04 -4.86 -27.40
CA ALA A 348 0.68 -5.04 -28.71
C ALA A 348 2.08 -5.66 -28.58
N HIS A 349 2.92 -5.14 -27.66
CA HIS A 349 4.25 -5.69 -27.42
C HIS A 349 4.21 -7.13 -26.92
N MET A 350 3.34 -7.47 -25.96
CA MET A 350 3.21 -8.84 -25.46
C MET A 350 2.77 -9.83 -26.54
N ARG A 351 1.93 -9.38 -27.49
CA ARG A 351 1.59 -10.20 -28.65
C ARG A 351 2.81 -10.43 -29.56
N ASP A 352 3.56 -9.38 -29.83
CA ASP A 352 4.74 -9.45 -30.70
C ASP A 352 5.86 -10.30 -30.08
N GLU A 353 5.94 -10.33 -28.75
CA GLU A 353 6.80 -11.22 -27.95
C GLU A 353 6.28 -12.67 -27.87
N GLY A 354 5.07 -12.94 -28.37
CA GLY A 354 4.45 -14.27 -28.32
C GLY A 354 3.89 -14.68 -26.95
N LEU A 355 3.79 -13.76 -26.01
CA LEU A 355 3.24 -14.03 -24.67
C LEU A 355 1.71 -14.16 -24.69
N ILE A 356 1.04 -13.39 -25.55
CA ILE A 356 -0.42 -13.39 -25.70
C ILE A 356 -0.79 -13.40 -27.20
N ASN A 357 -2.04 -13.74 -27.48
CA ASN A 357 -2.58 -13.69 -28.84
C ASN A 357 -3.49 -12.46 -29.05
N SER A 358 -3.90 -12.21 -30.29
CA SER A 358 -4.76 -11.06 -30.63
C SER A 358 -6.14 -11.10 -29.94
N TYR A 359 -6.64 -12.27 -29.60
CA TYR A 359 -7.91 -12.42 -28.90
C TYR A 359 -7.77 -11.98 -27.42
N ASP A 360 -6.61 -12.23 -26.81
CA ASP A 360 -6.30 -11.77 -25.46
C ASP A 360 -6.23 -10.24 -25.41
N ILE A 361 -5.74 -9.57 -26.46
CA ILE A 361 -5.75 -8.11 -26.56
C ILE A 361 -7.17 -7.58 -26.43
N LEU A 362 -8.10 -8.14 -27.23
CA LEU A 362 -9.51 -7.69 -27.24
C LEU A 362 -10.22 -7.89 -25.89
N ARG A 363 -9.74 -8.79 -25.04
CA ARG A 363 -10.27 -9.00 -23.69
C ARG A 363 -9.70 -8.01 -22.66
N ARG A 364 -8.53 -7.43 -22.92
CA ARG A 364 -7.80 -6.58 -21.98
C ARG A 364 -8.04 -5.10 -22.19
N VAL A 365 -8.14 -4.68 -23.45
CA VAL A 365 -8.43 -3.28 -23.78
C VAL A 365 -9.93 -3.06 -23.89
N THR A 366 -10.40 -1.94 -23.35
CA THR A 366 -11.83 -1.62 -23.31
C THR A 366 -12.16 -0.51 -24.27
N GLY A 367 -13.44 -0.43 -24.68
CA GLY A 367 -13.94 0.69 -25.49
C GLY A 367 -13.82 2.04 -24.78
N GLU A 368 -13.91 2.04 -23.45
CA GLU A 368 -13.70 3.23 -22.62
C GLU A 368 -12.26 3.73 -22.70
N GLN A 369 -11.28 2.83 -22.58
CA GLN A 369 -9.86 3.18 -22.78
C GLN A 369 -9.59 3.72 -24.17
N LEU A 370 -10.22 3.14 -25.22
CA LEU A 370 -10.10 3.66 -26.58
C LEU A 370 -10.69 5.07 -26.68
N ALA A 371 -11.87 5.31 -26.11
CA ALA A 371 -12.49 6.63 -26.09
C ALA A 371 -11.60 7.67 -25.40
N GLN A 372 -10.96 7.32 -24.29
CA GLN A 372 -10.03 8.21 -23.58
C GLN A 372 -8.84 8.64 -24.46
N LEU A 373 -8.37 7.78 -25.37
CA LEU A 373 -7.28 8.13 -26.31
C LEU A 373 -7.72 9.13 -27.39
N MET A 374 -9.02 9.30 -27.59
CA MET A 374 -9.60 10.25 -28.55
C MET A 374 -9.82 11.64 -27.94
N PHE A 375 -9.58 11.83 -26.64
CA PHE A 375 -9.74 13.14 -26.00
C PHE A 375 -8.67 14.15 -26.47
N PRO A 376 -8.99 15.46 -26.40
CA PRO A 376 -8.10 16.53 -26.80
C PRO A 376 -6.75 16.46 -26.07
N ARG A 377 -5.67 16.75 -26.80
CA ARG A 377 -4.33 16.98 -26.26
C ARG A 377 -3.96 18.43 -26.51
N PHE A 378 -3.03 18.97 -25.71
CA PHE A 378 -2.48 20.28 -26.03
C PHE A 378 -1.80 20.23 -27.41
N ASP A 379 -2.10 21.24 -28.25
CA ASP A 379 -1.40 21.41 -29.50
C ASP A 379 0.09 21.64 -29.22
N SER A 380 0.94 20.81 -29.80
CA SER A 380 2.39 20.91 -29.61
C SER A 380 3.02 22.20 -30.16
N THR A 381 2.30 22.88 -31.07
CA THR A 381 2.74 24.14 -31.70
C THR A 381 2.22 25.38 -30.98
N SER A 382 1.31 25.23 -29.99
CA SER A 382 0.80 26.39 -29.25
C SER A 382 1.84 27.01 -28.33
N GLU A 383 1.90 28.35 -28.30
CA GLU A 383 2.72 29.07 -27.35
C GLU A 383 2.26 28.76 -25.91
N ARG A 384 3.24 28.49 -25.03
CA ARG A 384 3.00 28.16 -23.62
C ARG A 384 4.00 28.86 -22.73
N THR A 385 3.55 29.37 -21.60
CA THR A 385 4.43 29.82 -20.54
C THR A 385 4.69 28.66 -19.60
N LEU A 386 5.94 28.18 -19.56
CA LEU A 386 6.34 27.14 -18.64
C LEU A 386 6.47 27.73 -17.23
N LEU A 387 5.65 27.27 -16.29
CA LEU A 387 5.73 27.67 -14.89
C LEU A 387 6.61 26.71 -14.06
N GLY A 388 6.69 25.44 -14.46
CA GLY A 388 7.49 24.42 -13.81
C GLY A 388 7.43 23.11 -14.58
N THR A 389 8.28 22.17 -14.18
CA THR A 389 8.31 20.79 -14.68
C THR A 389 8.17 19.84 -13.51
N GLY A 390 7.47 18.74 -13.72
CA GLY A 390 7.26 17.70 -12.72
C GLY A 390 7.30 16.32 -13.35
N MET A 391 7.27 15.30 -12.49
CA MET A 391 7.24 13.91 -12.90
C MET A 391 5.87 13.60 -13.50
N ASN A 392 5.86 13.09 -14.72
CA ASN A 392 4.62 12.60 -15.36
C ASN A 392 4.13 11.35 -14.64
N ALA A 393 3.10 11.51 -13.84
CA ALA A 393 2.46 10.42 -13.11
C ALA A 393 1.29 9.81 -13.91
N SER A 394 0.51 10.64 -14.59
CA SER A 394 -0.56 10.23 -15.50
C SER A 394 -0.65 11.24 -16.65
N PRO A 395 -0.42 10.82 -17.91
CA PRO A 395 -0.38 11.73 -19.04
C PRO A 395 -1.76 12.30 -19.36
N GLY A 396 -1.78 13.42 -20.09
CA GLY A 396 -2.97 14.09 -20.55
C GLY A 396 -2.83 15.61 -20.58
N ALA A 397 -3.96 16.28 -20.82
CA ALA A 397 -4.07 17.73 -20.75
C ALA A 397 -5.25 18.10 -19.85
N ALA A 398 -5.00 18.91 -18.84
CA ALA A 398 -6.02 19.41 -17.95
C ALA A 398 -5.97 20.95 -17.90
N VAL A 399 -7.14 21.56 -17.96
CA VAL A 399 -7.30 23.00 -17.84
C VAL A 399 -8.36 23.29 -16.79
N GLY A 400 -8.12 24.20 -15.89
CA GLY A 400 -9.05 24.55 -14.83
C GLY A 400 -8.49 25.57 -13.86
N LYS A 401 -9.35 26.02 -12.96
CA LYS A 401 -8.98 26.92 -11.86
C LYS A 401 -8.26 26.11 -10.78
N VAL A 402 -7.24 26.70 -10.20
CA VAL A 402 -6.45 26.05 -9.12
C VAL A 402 -7.25 26.08 -7.82
N VAL A 403 -7.33 24.94 -7.15
CA VAL A 403 -7.90 24.78 -5.81
C VAL A 403 -6.95 23.95 -4.95
N PHE A 404 -6.90 24.22 -3.65
CA PHE A 404 -5.89 23.66 -2.74
C PHE A 404 -6.45 22.63 -1.74
N ASP A 405 -7.75 22.39 -1.76
CA ASP A 405 -8.39 21.39 -0.89
C ASP A 405 -9.47 20.60 -1.64
N SER A 406 -9.76 19.43 -1.11
CA SER A 406 -10.65 18.43 -1.72
C SER A 406 -12.11 18.90 -1.78
N ASP A 407 -12.58 19.59 -0.74
CA ASP A 407 -13.97 20.02 -0.64
C ASP A 407 -14.25 21.17 -1.58
N THR A 408 -13.37 22.16 -1.64
CA THR A 408 -13.45 23.26 -2.62
C THR A 408 -13.41 22.73 -4.05
N ALA A 409 -12.57 21.72 -4.33
CA ALA A 409 -12.54 21.07 -5.65
C ALA A 409 -13.90 20.48 -6.03
N ALA A 410 -14.51 19.74 -5.10
CA ALA A 410 -15.82 19.13 -5.32
C ALA A 410 -16.94 20.18 -5.48
N GLU A 411 -16.99 21.20 -4.60
CA GLU A 411 -17.99 22.27 -4.67
C GLU A 411 -17.93 23.05 -5.98
N TRP A 412 -16.73 23.40 -6.45
CA TRP A 412 -16.58 24.15 -7.69
C TRP A 412 -16.94 23.30 -8.91
N ALA A 413 -16.58 22.01 -8.89
CA ALA A 413 -16.99 21.09 -9.94
C ALA A 413 -18.52 20.90 -10.00
N GLU A 414 -19.21 20.85 -8.85
CA GLU A 414 -20.68 20.81 -8.78
C GLU A 414 -21.34 22.06 -9.37
N ARG A 415 -20.64 23.20 -9.36
CA ARG A 415 -21.07 24.44 -10.03
C ARG A 415 -20.74 24.49 -11.53
N GLY A 416 -20.16 23.41 -12.08
CA GLY A 416 -19.76 23.31 -13.47
C GLY A 416 -18.40 23.95 -13.81
N GLU A 417 -17.60 24.29 -12.80
CA GLU A 417 -16.25 24.81 -12.99
C GLU A 417 -15.25 23.67 -13.21
N SER A 418 -14.34 23.86 -14.16
CA SER A 418 -13.18 22.97 -14.30
C SER A 418 -12.11 23.35 -13.28
N VAL A 419 -11.64 22.39 -12.50
CA VAL A 419 -10.67 22.65 -11.44
C VAL A 419 -9.43 21.73 -11.55
N ILE A 420 -8.30 22.26 -11.13
CA ILE A 420 -7.04 21.51 -10.91
C ILE A 420 -6.79 21.49 -9.41
N LEU A 421 -6.80 20.28 -8.84
CA LEU A 421 -6.49 20.09 -7.43
C LEU A 421 -4.98 20.12 -7.22
N VAL A 422 -4.51 21.07 -6.43
CA VAL A 422 -3.10 21.25 -6.08
C VAL A 422 -2.91 20.91 -4.62
N ARG A 423 -2.07 19.93 -4.34
CA ARG A 423 -1.78 19.46 -2.98
C ARG A 423 -0.27 19.33 -2.78
N LYS A 424 0.16 19.28 -1.53
CA LYS A 424 1.54 18.89 -1.18
C LYS A 424 1.77 17.42 -1.55
N GLU A 425 0.91 16.56 -1.08
CA GLU A 425 0.64 15.17 -1.46
C GLU A 425 -0.87 14.92 -1.36
N THR A 426 -1.36 13.82 -1.92
CA THR A 426 -2.76 13.41 -1.72
C THR A 426 -2.86 12.24 -0.76
N THR A 427 -3.93 12.24 0.01
CA THR A 427 -4.31 11.16 0.92
C THR A 427 -5.64 10.55 0.48
N PRO A 428 -6.08 9.41 1.04
CA PRO A 428 -7.38 8.83 0.73
C PRO A 428 -8.57 9.76 0.99
N GLU A 429 -8.44 10.72 1.90
CA GLU A 429 -9.44 11.74 2.22
C GLU A 429 -9.63 12.72 1.05
N ASP A 430 -8.60 12.93 0.22
CA ASP A 430 -8.66 13.77 -0.97
C ASP A 430 -9.44 13.16 -2.15
N LEU A 431 -9.90 11.89 -2.04
CA LEU A 431 -10.52 11.17 -3.14
C LEU A 431 -11.69 11.94 -3.78
N ARG A 432 -12.54 12.59 -2.98
CA ARG A 432 -13.68 13.35 -3.46
C ARG A 432 -13.24 14.48 -4.39
N GLY A 433 -12.24 15.24 -4.00
CA GLY A 433 -11.67 16.32 -4.82
C GLY A 433 -10.91 15.80 -6.03
N MET A 434 -10.18 14.69 -5.89
CA MET A 434 -9.46 14.05 -7.01
C MET A 434 -10.41 13.55 -8.10
N VAL A 435 -11.57 13.04 -7.72
CA VAL A 435 -12.65 12.62 -8.66
C VAL A 435 -13.22 13.81 -9.39
N ALA A 436 -13.46 14.91 -8.68
CA ALA A 436 -14.08 16.13 -9.22
C ALA A 436 -13.10 16.91 -10.12
N ALA A 437 -11.81 16.88 -9.84
CA ALA A 437 -10.80 17.64 -10.55
C ALA A 437 -10.57 17.12 -11.98
N THR A 438 -10.27 18.02 -12.92
CA THR A 438 -9.83 17.69 -14.28
C THR A 438 -8.37 17.27 -14.32
N GLY A 439 -7.57 17.74 -13.37
CA GLY A 439 -6.15 17.40 -13.20
C GLY A 439 -5.70 17.53 -11.76
N ILE A 440 -4.60 16.84 -11.44
CA ILE A 440 -4.01 16.81 -10.11
C ILE A 440 -2.55 17.21 -10.22
N LEU A 441 -2.13 18.15 -9.37
CA LEU A 441 -0.75 18.57 -9.25
C LEU A 441 -0.30 18.40 -7.80
N THR A 442 0.82 17.68 -7.60
CA THR A 442 1.42 17.55 -6.28
C THR A 442 2.83 18.12 -6.26
N SER A 443 3.26 18.67 -5.11
CA SER A 443 4.61 19.20 -4.97
C SER A 443 5.64 18.13 -4.63
N ARG A 444 5.22 16.93 -4.25
CA ARG A 444 6.07 15.78 -3.94
C ARG A 444 5.36 14.45 -4.16
N GLY A 445 6.13 13.38 -4.25
CA GLY A 445 5.70 12.01 -4.52
C GLY A 445 6.25 11.46 -5.83
N GLY A 446 6.42 10.16 -5.90
CA GLY A 446 6.89 9.43 -7.09
C GLY A 446 5.74 8.88 -7.95
N LYS A 447 6.09 8.10 -8.97
CA LYS A 447 5.12 7.42 -9.86
C LYS A 447 4.25 6.38 -9.14
N THR A 448 4.62 6.03 -7.92
CA THR A 448 3.95 5.04 -7.05
C THR A 448 3.14 5.66 -5.92
N SER A 449 3.20 6.99 -5.76
CA SER A 449 2.45 7.72 -4.75
C SER A 449 0.94 7.54 -4.89
N HIS A 450 0.19 7.81 -3.83
CA HIS A 450 -1.28 7.77 -3.83
C HIS A 450 -1.87 8.61 -4.97
N ALA A 451 -1.40 9.86 -5.15
CA ALA A 451 -1.82 10.72 -6.26
C ALA A 451 -1.65 10.04 -7.62
N ALA A 452 -0.46 9.49 -7.88
CA ALA A 452 -0.13 8.87 -9.16
C ALA A 452 -0.97 7.60 -9.44
N VAL A 453 -1.12 6.72 -8.46
CA VAL A 453 -1.83 5.45 -8.62
C VAL A 453 -3.34 5.69 -8.82
N VAL A 454 -3.93 6.55 -8.00
CA VAL A 454 -5.36 6.86 -8.07
C VAL A 454 -5.69 7.63 -9.36
N ALA A 455 -4.90 8.66 -9.71
CA ALA A 455 -5.12 9.42 -10.95
C ALA A 455 -5.05 8.54 -12.20
N ARG A 456 -4.05 7.63 -12.29
CA ARG A 456 -3.98 6.66 -13.40
C ARG A 456 -5.21 5.75 -13.44
N GLY A 457 -5.66 5.25 -12.30
CA GLY A 457 -6.86 4.42 -12.22
C GLY A 457 -8.11 5.12 -12.74
N MET A 458 -8.20 6.44 -12.55
CA MET A 458 -9.31 7.28 -12.99
C MET A 458 -9.12 7.91 -14.38
N GLY A 459 -7.97 7.72 -15.03
CA GLY A 459 -7.64 8.39 -16.30
C GLY A 459 -7.49 9.91 -16.17
N ARG A 460 -7.17 10.42 -14.99
CA ARG A 460 -6.95 11.84 -14.74
C ARG A 460 -5.49 12.22 -14.96
N THR A 461 -5.27 13.41 -15.54
CA THR A 461 -3.92 13.98 -15.66
C THR A 461 -3.33 14.23 -14.28
N CYS A 462 -2.08 13.80 -14.06
CA CYS A 462 -1.40 13.98 -12.79
C CYS A 462 0.10 14.25 -12.99
N VAL A 463 0.59 15.26 -12.28
CA VAL A 463 2.01 15.63 -12.19
C VAL A 463 2.38 15.78 -10.72
#